data_d55b72b2b8b8ed4ae3369e59eb170d03
#
_entry.id   d55b72b2b8b8ed4ae3369e59eb170d03
#
_cell.length_a   1.000
_cell.length_b   1.000
_cell.length_c   1.000
_cell.angle_alpha   90.00
_cell.angle_beta   90.00
_cell.angle_gamma   90.00
#
_symmetry.space_group_name_H-M   'P 1'
#
loop_
_entity.id
_entity.type
_entity.pdbx_description
1 polymer ?
#
loop_
_entity_poly.entity_id
_entity_poly.type
_entity_poly.pdbx_seq_one_letter_code
_entity_poly.pdbx_strand_id
1 'polypeptide(L)'
;MHPNQAHSERAGYFPVSGAHLYTVLHEAADPIARVLLVGPFASERHNSYLPWVRWARYLAEKGIEVLRYDYRGIGESTGAFEEMTFTDWGQDVQLLADWLANRAPRLPLILHGLGLGAVLAGRAFAQGVGDGLLMWSPPANANQALRATLMRWVGLEQIFKFGDDRKSASDYVRELELGSPLEVDGYRWDPSLWRQSFDFALPESLMSDASDPAACPRPVKIVKLTRDASPLTKGGIVGYDDLKDFTWLYEPNREWVLNVAAHSNKEVAHA
;
A
#
# COMPACT_ATOMS: atom_id res chain seq x y z
N MET A 1 21.70 28.15 -6.73
CA MET A 1 21.98 26.74 -6.40
C MET A 1 21.52 26.55 -4.97
N HIS A 2 20.34 25.95 -4.74
CA HIS A 2 19.96 25.53 -3.40
C HIS A 2 20.84 24.33 -3.05
N PRO A 3 21.44 24.28 -1.85
CA PRO A 3 22.16 23.10 -1.42
C PRO A 3 21.17 21.94 -1.43
N ASN A 4 21.56 20.85 -2.07
CA ASN A 4 20.88 19.56 -2.06
C ASN A 4 20.65 19.21 -0.59
N GLN A 5 19.40 19.32 -0.09
CA GLN A 5 19.07 18.83 1.23
C GLN A 5 19.18 17.31 1.14
N ALA A 6 20.29 16.79 1.59
CA ALA A 6 20.56 15.38 1.57
C ALA A 6 19.55 14.70 2.51
N HIS A 7 18.58 13.97 1.94
CA HIS A 7 17.79 13.03 2.71
C HIS A 7 18.65 11.83 3.07
N SER A 8 18.46 11.26 4.25
CA SER A 8 19.13 10.03 4.66
C SER A 8 18.14 8.85 4.64
N GLU A 9 18.66 7.66 4.38
CA GLU A 9 17.89 6.42 4.45
C GLU A 9 18.43 5.58 5.61
N ARG A 10 17.55 5.22 6.54
CA ARG A 10 17.89 4.35 7.65
C ARG A 10 17.07 3.08 7.58
N ALA A 11 17.72 1.98 7.21
CA ALA A 11 17.13 0.65 7.22
C ALA A 11 17.29 0.00 8.60
N GLY A 12 16.31 -0.81 8.98
CA GLY A 12 16.35 -1.56 10.24
C GLY A 12 15.18 -2.50 10.38
N TYR A 13 15.12 -3.17 11.53
CA TYR A 13 14.05 -4.10 11.88
C TYR A 13 13.23 -3.54 13.04
N PHE A 14 11.92 -3.48 12.83
CA PHE A 14 10.95 -3.07 13.84
C PHE A 14 10.32 -4.33 14.46
N PRO A 15 10.44 -4.54 15.78
CA PRO A 15 9.90 -5.73 16.43
C PRO A 15 8.37 -5.64 16.53
N VAL A 16 7.69 -6.70 16.13
CA VAL A 16 6.25 -6.91 16.33
C VAL A 16 6.03 -8.28 16.99
N SER A 17 4.79 -8.57 17.39
CA SER A 17 4.49 -9.88 18.00
C SER A 17 4.83 -11.02 17.04
N GLY A 18 5.80 -11.85 17.42
CA GLY A 18 6.22 -13.04 16.68
C GLY A 18 7.07 -12.79 15.43
N ALA A 19 7.40 -11.54 15.10
CA ALA A 19 8.16 -11.22 13.89
C ALA A 19 8.96 -9.91 14.00
N HIS A 20 9.73 -9.63 12.95
CA HIS A 20 10.44 -8.35 12.77
C HIS A 20 10.12 -7.81 11.38
N LEU A 21 9.62 -6.59 11.31
CA LEU A 21 9.34 -5.91 10.06
C LEU A 21 10.60 -5.20 9.56
N TYR A 22 11.01 -5.49 8.34
CA TYR A 22 12.03 -4.69 7.68
C TYR A 22 11.45 -3.32 7.32
N THR A 23 12.09 -2.28 7.80
CA THR A 23 11.65 -0.88 7.62
C THR A 23 12.76 -0.04 7.02
N VAL A 24 12.39 0.95 6.24
CA VAL A 24 13.32 2.00 5.78
C VAL A 24 12.68 3.36 6.04
N LEU A 25 13.31 4.12 6.90
CA LEU A 25 12.97 5.51 7.18
C LEU A 25 13.77 6.41 6.22
N HIS A 26 13.06 7.16 5.41
CA HIS A 26 13.59 8.23 4.57
C HIS A 26 13.44 9.53 5.35
N GLU A 27 14.53 9.98 5.95
CA GLU A 27 14.54 11.15 6.82
C GLU A 27 14.62 12.43 6.00
N ALA A 28 13.80 13.42 6.32
CA ALA A 28 13.94 14.78 5.84
C ALA A 28 14.69 15.63 6.89
N ALA A 29 15.47 16.62 6.47
CA ALA A 29 16.25 17.45 7.39
C ALA A 29 15.35 18.23 8.37
N ASP A 30 14.30 18.89 7.85
CA ASP A 30 13.30 19.64 8.63
C ASP A 30 11.91 19.18 8.19
N PRO A 31 11.42 18.05 8.74
CA PRO A 31 10.17 17.47 8.28
C PRO A 31 8.96 18.33 8.64
N ILE A 32 8.08 18.55 7.67
CA ILE A 32 6.83 19.29 7.81
C ILE A 32 5.60 18.36 7.87
N ALA A 33 5.76 17.12 7.48
CA ALA A 33 4.75 16.05 7.54
C ALA A 33 5.44 14.69 7.54
N ARG A 34 4.67 13.66 7.83
CA ARG A 34 5.08 12.26 7.76
C ARG A 34 4.14 11.43 6.94
N VAL A 35 4.70 10.45 6.26
CA VAL A 35 3.93 9.48 5.46
C VAL A 35 4.34 8.06 5.85
N LEU A 36 3.37 7.25 6.23
CA LEU A 36 3.53 5.80 6.28
C LEU A 36 3.10 5.20 4.94
N LEU A 37 4.04 4.62 4.21
CA LEU A 37 3.78 3.93 2.96
C LEU A 37 3.37 2.48 3.21
N VAL A 38 2.08 2.20 3.03
CA VAL A 38 1.48 0.86 3.10
C VAL A 38 1.48 0.28 1.69
N GLY A 39 2.49 -0.51 1.39
CA GLY A 39 2.83 -0.97 0.05
C GLY A 39 1.81 -1.96 -0.54
N PRO A 40 1.98 -2.29 -1.82
CA PRO A 40 1.19 -3.32 -2.47
C PRO A 40 1.56 -4.71 -1.95
N PHE A 41 0.64 -5.65 -2.14
CA PHE A 41 0.70 -6.97 -1.55
C PHE A 41 1.49 -7.96 -2.41
N ALA A 42 2.24 -8.84 -1.75
CA ALA A 42 2.88 -10.02 -2.34
C ALA A 42 3.54 -9.72 -3.71
N SER A 43 3.10 -10.38 -4.76
CA SER A 43 3.67 -10.26 -6.10
C SER A 43 3.48 -8.89 -6.76
N GLU A 44 2.48 -8.09 -6.38
CA GLU A 44 2.35 -6.72 -6.86
C GLU A 44 3.53 -5.85 -6.41
N ARG A 45 4.16 -6.21 -5.28
CA ARG A 45 5.37 -5.56 -4.77
C ARG A 45 6.51 -5.60 -5.78
N HIS A 46 6.70 -6.69 -6.51
CA HIS A 46 7.78 -6.82 -7.50
C HIS A 46 7.70 -5.73 -8.58
N ASN A 47 6.50 -5.40 -9.01
CA ASN A 47 6.27 -4.44 -10.08
C ASN A 47 6.34 -3.00 -9.62
N SER A 48 5.97 -2.74 -8.37
CA SER A 48 5.85 -1.40 -7.81
C SER A 48 6.98 -1.01 -6.87
N TYR A 49 7.91 -1.92 -6.53
CA TYR A 49 8.96 -1.67 -5.54
C TYR A 49 9.83 -0.46 -5.88
N LEU A 50 10.41 -0.40 -7.09
CA LEU A 50 11.24 0.72 -7.49
C LEU A 50 10.48 2.04 -7.58
N PRO A 51 9.30 2.12 -8.22
CA PRO A 51 8.46 3.32 -8.17
C PRO A 51 8.14 3.76 -6.74
N TRP A 52 7.86 2.80 -5.83
CA TRP A 52 7.54 3.08 -4.44
C TRP A 52 8.72 3.67 -3.66
N VAL A 53 9.93 3.14 -3.90
CA VAL A 53 11.17 3.69 -3.33
C VAL A 53 11.47 5.09 -3.88
N ARG A 54 11.31 5.31 -5.20
CA ARG A 54 11.51 6.63 -5.82
C ARG A 54 10.53 7.66 -5.27
N TRP A 55 9.27 7.26 -5.05
CA TRP A 55 8.26 8.11 -4.44
C TRP A 55 8.64 8.50 -3.01
N ALA A 56 9.10 7.55 -2.19
CA ALA A 56 9.58 7.82 -0.84
C ALA A 56 10.74 8.82 -0.82
N ARG A 57 11.73 8.64 -1.70
CA ARG A 57 12.87 9.55 -1.86
C ARG A 57 12.44 10.94 -2.26
N TYR A 58 11.57 11.03 -3.27
CA TYR A 58 11.05 12.30 -3.73
C TYR A 58 10.34 13.07 -2.60
N LEU A 59 9.51 12.41 -1.81
CA LEU A 59 8.85 13.03 -0.66
C LEU A 59 9.87 13.52 0.38
N ALA A 60 10.88 12.71 0.71
CA ALA A 60 11.91 13.07 1.67
C ALA A 60 12.74 14.29 1.21
N GLU A 61 13.08 14.37 -0.07
CA GLU A 61 13.72 15.55 -0.69
C GLU A 61 12.86 16.82 -0.60
N LYS A 62 11.55 16.66 -0.43
CA LYS A 62 10.57 17.76 -0.31
C LYS A 62 10.15 18.07 1.13
N GLY A 63 10.92 17.57 2.12
CA GLY A 63 10.66 17.85 3.53
C GLY A 63 9.55 16.99 4.16
N ILE A 64 9.24 15.83 3.58
CA ILE A 64 8.25 14.89 4.12
C ILE A 64 8.97 13.62 4.56
N GLU A 65 9.03 13.35 5.87
CA GLU A 65 9.61 12.12 6.40
C GLU A 65 8.75 10.92 6.00
N VAL A 66 9.35 9.84 5.48
CA VAL A 66 8.62 8.70 4.96
C VAL A 66 9.11 7.40 5.56
N LEU A 67 8.19 6.60 6.10
CA LEU A 67 8.45 5.22 6.50
C LEU A 67 7.85 4.26 5.49
N ARG A 68 8.67 3.38 4.92
CA ARG A 68 8.22 2.21 4.17
C ARG A 68 8.65 0.94 4.88
N TYR A 69 7.94 -0.15 4.65
CA TYR A 69 8.23 -1.42 5.29
C TYR A 69 7.82 -2.58 4.38
N ASP A 70 8.31 -3.77 4.70
CA ASP A 70 7.87 -5.03 4.15
C ASP A 70 6.91 -5.70 5.15
N TYR A 71 5.81 -6.27 4.67
CA TYR A 71 4.85 -7.00 5.52
C TYR A 71 5.49 -8.24 6.13
N ARG A 72 4.97 -8.72 7.25
CA ARG A 72 5.33 -10.05 7.82
C ARG A 72 5.20 -11.11 6.74
N GLY A 73 6.22 -11.99 6.66
CA GLY A 73 6.26 -13.07 5.67
C GLY A 73 6.51 -12.62 4.23
N ILE A 74 6.87 -11.34 4.01
CA ILE A 74 7.13 -10.78 2.68
C ILE A 74 8.46 -10.03 2.70
N GLY A 75 9.23 -10.15 1.62
CA GLY A 75 10.48 -9.42 1.42
C GLY A 75 11.53 -9.75 2.46
N GLU A 76 12.06 -8.72 3.13
CA GLU A 76 13.09 -8.85 4.17
C GLU A 76 12.51 -9.00 5.58
N SER A 77 11.19 -8.92 5.75
CA SER A 77 10.53 -9.15 7.02
C SER A 77 10.48 -10.63 7.37
N THR A 78 10.53 -10.94 8.68
CA THR A 78 10.46 -12.32 9.14
C THR A 78 9.02 -12.84 9.23
N GLY A 79 8.86 -14.15 9.41
CA GLY A 79 7.58 -14.86 9.48
C GLY A 79 7.35 -15.71 8.24
N ALA A 80 6.42 -16.66 8.34
CA ALA A 80 5.98 -17.48 7.23
C ALA A 80 4.71 -16.87 6.62
N PHE A 81 4.71 -16.61 5.32
CA PHE A 81 3.59 -15.95 4.64
C PHE A 81 2.26 -16.67 4.84
N GLU A 82 2.28 -18.00 4.78
CA GLU A 82 1.11 -18.86 4.94
C GLU A 82 0.45 -18.80 6.34
N GLU A 83 1.19 -18.30 7.34
CA GLU A 83 0.67 -18.13 8.69
C GLU A 83 0.05 -16.76 8.93
N MET A 84 0.24 -15.82 8.00
CA MET A 84 -0.17 -14.43 8.16
C MET A 84 -1.66 -14.23 7.84
N THR A 85 -2.25 -13.27 8.55
CA THR A 85 -3.63 -12.84 8.34
C THR A 85 -3.71 -11.36 7.97
N PHE A 86 -4.82 -10.93 7.38
CA PHE A 86 -5.07 -9.50 7.15
C PHE A 86 -5.14 -8.70 8.47
N THR A 87 -5.53 -9.36 9.56
CA THR A 87 -5.54 -8.76 10.90
C THR A 87 -4.12 -8.47 11.37
N ASP A 88 -3.18 -9.41 11.20
CA ASP A 88 -1.78 -9.21 11.56
C ASP A 88 -1.17 -8.03 10.80
N TRP A 89 -1.37 -7.97 9.48
CA TRP A 89 -0.88 -6.86 8.67
C TRP A 89 -1.56 -5.53 9.01
N GLY A 90 -2.83 -5.54 9.41
CA GLY A 90 -3.53 -4.36 9.90
C GLY A 90 -2.95 -3.86 11.23
N GLN A 91 -2.63 -4.76 12.15
CA GLN A 91 -1.94 -4.42 13.41
C GLN A 91 -0.55 -3.84 13.16
N ASP A 92 0.20 -4.37 12.19
CA ASP A 92 1.50 -3.82 11.82
C ASP A 92 1.41 -2.39 11.32
N VAL A 93 0.40 -2.08 10.49
CA VAL A 93 0.12 -0.69 10.05
C VAL A 93 -0.11 0.21 11.25
N GLN A 94 -0.93 -0.22 12.21
CA GLN A 94 -1.21 0.53 13.43
C GLN A 94 0.07 0.80 14.23
N LEU A 95 0.83 -0.24 14.53
CA LEU A 95 2.07 -0.13 15.32
C LEU A 95 3.12 0.78 14.68
N LEU A 96 3.29 0.67 13.35
CA LEU A 96 4.22 1.53 12.62
C LEU A 96 3.74 2.98 12.55
N ALA A 97 2.43 3.19 12.39
CA ALA A 97 1.83 4.52 12.40
C ALA A 97 2.01 5.20 13.76
N ASP A 98 1.73 4.48 14.86
CA ASP A 98 1.91 4.96 16.23
C ASP A 98 3.38 5.30 16.51
N TRP A 99 4.30 4.42 16.10
CA TRP A 99 5.72 4.68 16.24
C TRP A 99 6.15 5.93 15.47
N LEU A 100 5.70 6.08 14.23
CA LEU A 100 6.04 7.22 13.40
C LEU A 100 5.45 8.51 13.96
N ALA A 101 4.20 8.50 14.44
CA ALA A 101 3.54 9.62 15.08
C ALA A 101 4.27 10.08 16.35
N ASN A 102 4.74 9.13 17.18
CA ASN A 102 5.42 9.44 18.43
C ASN A 102 6.85 10.01 18.27
N ARG A 103 7.45 9.90 17.09
CA ARG A 103 8.79 10.51 16.82
C ARG A 103 8.77 12.04 16.87
N ALA A 104 7.69 12.69 16.46
CA ALA A 104 7.45 14.13 16.66
C ALA A 104 5.94 14.40 16.64
N PRO A 105 5.28 14.41 17.79
CA PRO A 105 3.83 14.44 17.93
C PRO A 105 3.12 15.65 17.27
N ARG A 106 3.87 16.67 16.90
CA ARG A 106 3.33 17.89 16.28
C ARG A 106 3.24 17.82 14.75
N LEU A 107 3.82 16.80 14.12
CA LEU A 107 3.79 16.68 12.67
C LEU A 107 2.64 15.77 12.23
N PRO A 108 1.84 16.21 11.26
CA PRO A 108 0.75 15.39 10.74
C PRO A 108 1.27 14.11 10.09
N LEU A 109 0.53 13.03 10.32
CA LEU A 109 0.78 11.71 9.77
C LEU A 109 -0.23 11.39 8.68
N ILE A 110 0.24 11.13 7.48
CA ILE A 110 -0.58 10.65 6.37
C ILE A 110 -0.34 9.16 6.16
N LEU A 111 -1.43 8.38 6.13
CA LEU A 111 -1.38 7.01 5.66
C LEU A 111 -1.50 7.00 4.13
N HIS A 112 -0.60 6.30 3.46
CA HIS A 112 -0.63 6.21 2.01
C HIS A 112 -0.56 4.76 1.55
N GLY A 113 -1.65 4.26 0.97
CA GLY A 113 -1.79 2.89 0.52
C GLY A 113 -1.84 2.74 -1.01
N LEU A 114 -1.27 1.64 -1.52
CA LEU A 114 -1.35 1.23 -2.92
C LEU A 114 -1.98 -0.16 -3.02
N GLY A 115 -2.99 -0.35 -3.87
CA GLY A 115 -3.66 -1.63 -4.06
C GLY A 115 -4.24 -2.16 -2.75
N LEU A 116 -3.91 -3.40 -2.36
CA LEU A 116 -4.34 -3.96 -1.08
C LEU A 116 -3.83 -3.15 0.12
N GLY A 117 -2.66 -2.54 0.02
CA GLY A 117 -2.16 -1.64 1.06
C GLY A 117 -3.08 -0.46 1.33
N ALA A 118 -3.86 -0.02 0.33
CA ALA A 118 -4.86 1.02 0.52
C ALA A 118 -6.05 0.54 1.39
N VAL A 119 -6.42 -0.75 1.33
CA VAL A 119 -7.45 -1.31 2.22
C VAL A 119 -6.95 -1.36 3.65
N LEU A 120 -5.70 -1.79 3.87
CA LEU A 120 -5.08 -1.81 5.20
C LEU A 120 -4.98 -0.40 5.79
N ALA A 121 -4.45 0.56 5.02
CA ALA A 121 -4.36 1.97 5.41
C ALA A 121 -5.73 2.59 5.70
N GLY A 122 -6.72 2.33 4.84
CA GLY A 122 -8.09 2.84 4.99
C GLY A 122 -8.78 2.31 6.25
N ARG A 123 -8.59 1.03 6.58
CA ARG A 123 -9.13 0.45 7.83
C ARG A 123 -8.48 1.05 9.06
N ALA A 124 -7.16 1.23 9.08
CA ALA A 124 -6.46 1.90 10.17
C ALA A 124 -6.92 3.37 10.31
N PHE A 125 -7.06 4.07 9.19
CA PHE A 125 -7.56 5.45 9.17
C PHE A 125 -8.99 5.55 9.73
N ALA A 126 -9.89 4.66 9.36
CA ALA A 126 -11.26 4.62 9.89
C ALA A 126 -11.29 4.36 11.41
N GLN A 127 -10.27 3.72 11.98
CA GLN A 127 -10.08 3.51 13.41
C GLN A 127 -9.42 4.71 14.13
N GLY A 128 -9.19 5.80 13.44
CA GLY A 128 -8.65 7.02 14.05
C GLY A 128 -7.16 7.27 13.78
N VAL A 129 -6.47 6.40 13.06
CA VAL A 129 -5.03 6.51 12.80
C VAL A 129 -4.74 7.54 11.72
N GLY A 130 -3.81 8.44 11.97
CA GLY A 130 -3.33 9.44 11.01
C GLY A 130 -4.29 10.62 10.78
N ASP A 131 -3.76 11.67 10.18
CA ASP A 131 -4.44 12.94 9.93
C ASP A 131 -4.98 13.05 8.50
N GLY A 132 -4.50 12.19 7.59
CA GLY A 132 -4.93 12.13 6.20
C GLY A 132 -4.72 10.75 5.59
N LEU A 133 -5.51 10.44 4.56
CA LEU A 133 -5.44 9.17 3.83
C LEU A 133 -5.31 9.40 2.32
N LEU A 134 -4.21 8.93 1.74
CA LEU A 134 -3.98 8.89 0.31
C LEU A 134 -4.05 7.44 -0.18
N MET A 135 -4.92 7.16 -1.14
CA MET A 135 -5.07 5.82 -1.70
C MET A 135 -4.84 5.82 -3.20
N TRP A 136 -3.96 4.95 -3.66
CA TRP A 136 -3.77 4.68 -5.08
C TRP A 136 -4.39 3.34 -5.44
N SER A 137 -5.36 3.36 -6.38
CA SER A 137 -6.09 2.19 -6.88
C SER A 137 -6.58 1.24 -5.79
N PRO A 138 -7.32 1.72 -4.77
CA PRO A 138 -7.84 0.84 -3.74
C PRO A 138 -8.84 -0.16 -4.35
N PRO A 139 -8.70 -1.48 -4.07
CA PRO A 139 -9.76 -2.44 -4.32
C PRO A 139 -10.87 -2.27 -3.25
N ALA A 140 -12.09 -2.69 -3.57
CA ALA A 140 -13.19 -2.62 -2.61
C ALA A 140 -12.95 -3.51 -1.38
N ASN A 141 -12.32 -4.67 -1.58
CA ASN A 141 -11.92 -5.60 -0.54
C ASN A 141 -10.65 -6.38 -0.91
N ALA A 142 -10.10 -7.11 0.04
CA ALA A 142 -8.90 -7.91 -0.18
C ALA A 142 -9.12 -9.02 -1.23
N ASN A 143 -10.33 -9.60 -1.31
CA ASN A 143 -10.61 -10.64 -2.29
C ASN A 143 -10.46 -10.14 -3.74
N GLN A 144 -10.88 -8.91 -4.00
CA GLN A 144 -10.69 -8.29 -5.33
C GLN A 144 -9.19 -8.20 -5.69
N ALA A 145 -8.33 -7.84 -4.74
CA ALA A 145 -6.89 -7.80 -4.96
C ALA A 145 -6.31 -9.21 -5.19
N LEU A 146 -6.68 -10.18 -4.35
CA LEU A 146 -6.22 -11.57 -4.52
C LEU A 146 -6.66 -12.15 -5.87
N ARG A 147 -7.92 -11.91 -6.29
CA ARG A 147 -8.40 -12.34 -7.61
C ARG A 147 -7.61 -11.72 -8.76
N ALA A 148 -7.31 -10.43 -8.68
CA ALA A 148 -6.52 -9.76 -9.70
C ALA A 148 -5.10 -10.36 -9.81
N THR A 149 -4.47 -10.64 -8.67
CA THR A 149 -3.17 -11.31 -8.60
C THR A 149 -3.23 -12.72 -9.19
N LEU A 150 -4.24 -13.51 -8.80
CA LEU A 150 -4.44 -14.87 -9.30
C LEU A 150 -4.64 -14.89 -10.83
N MET A 151 -5.51 -14.02 -11.34
CA MET A 151 -5.76 -13.93 -12.79
C MET A 151 -4.52 -13.56 -13.58
N ARG A 152 -3.70 -12.63 -13.08
CA ARG A 152 -2.44 -12.26 -13.69
C ARG A 152 -1.46 -13.44 -13.69
N TRP A 153 -1.31 -14.12 -12.56
CA TRP A 153 -0.43 -15.28 -12.41
C TRP A 153 -0.85 -16.42 -13.35
N VAL A 154 -2.13 -16.77 -13.41
CA VAL A 154 -2.66 -17.78 -14.34
C VAL A 154 -2.40 -17.38 -15.79
N GLY A 155 -2.56 -16.09 -16.13
CA GLY A 155 -2.25 -15.61 -17.48
C GLY A 155 -0.78 -15.81 -17.85
N LEU A 156 0.14 -15.60 -16.90
CA LEU A 156 1.57 -15.87 -17.11
C LEU A 156 1.86 -17.38 -17.19
N GLU A 157 1.26 -18.20 -16.30
CA GLU A 157 1.44 -19.65 -16.35
C GLU A 157 0.99 -20.26 -17.69
N GLN A 158 -0.10 -19.76 -18.27
CA GLN A 158 -0.60 -20.23 -19.56
C GLN A 158 0.37 -19.99 -20.73
N ILE A 159 1.30 -19.05 -20.59
CA ILE A 159 2.36 -18.84 -21.60
C ILE A 159 3.38 -19.96 -21.57
N PHE A 160 3.64 -20.56 -20.40
CA PHE A 160 4.70 -21.55 -20.18
C PHE A 160 4.19 -22.99 -20.07
N LYS A 161 2.89 -23.20 -19.81
CA LYS A 161 2.27 -24.53 -19.72
C LYS A 161 1.60 -24.90 -21.05
N PHE A 162 1.90 -26.08 -21.57
CA PHE A 162 1.33 -26.63 -22.80
C PHE A 162 0.53 -27.91 -22.49
N GLY A 163 -0.62 -28.10 -23.14
CA GLY A 163 -1.42 -29.33 -23.04
C GLY A 163 -2.58 -29.26 -22.05
N ASP A 164 -3.07 -30.44 -21.63
CA ASP A 164 -4.27 -30.61 -20.80
C ASP A 164 -4.09 -30.21 -19.32
N ASP A 165 -2.86 -29.91 -18.90
CA ASP A 165 -2.55 -29.50 -17.52
C ASP A 165 -2.89 -28.02 -17.23
N ARG A 166 -3.50 -27.31 -18.17
CA ARG A 166 -3.89 -25.91 -18.01
C ARG A 166 -5.13 -25.80 -17.13
N LYS A 167 -4.94 -25.19 -15.97
CA LYS A 167 -6.06 -24.80 -15.10
C LYS A 167 -6.49 -23.36 -15.35
N SER A 168 -7.77 -23.11 -15.30
CA SER A 168 -8.31 -21.75 -15.31
C SER A 168 -8.20 -21.09 -13.91
N ALA A 169 -8.34 -19.77 -13.84
CA ALA A 169 -8.45 -19.08 -12.55
C ALA A 169 -9.62 -19.61 -11.69
N SER A 170 -10.72 -20.05 -12.33
CA SER A 170 -11.88 -20.63 -11.63
C SER A 170 -11.55 -21.98 -11.00
N ASP A 171 -10.70 -22.79 -11.63
CA ASP A 171 -10.26 -24.06 -11.06
C ASP A 171 -9.42 -23.84 -9.81
N TYR A 172 -8.48 -22.90 -9.84
CA TYR A 172 -7.68 -22.54 -8.68
C TYR A 172 -8.50 -21.93 -7.54
N VAL A 173 -9.48 -21.08 -7.86
CA VAL A 173 -10.43 -20.57 -6.86
C VAL A 173 -11.18 -21.71 -6.19
N ARG A 174 -11.67 -22.69 -6.97
CA ARG A 174 -12.36 -23.85 -6.44
C ARG A 174 -11.47 -24.69 -5.53
N GLU A 175 -10.19 -24.85 -5.85
CA GLU A 175 -9.24 -25.56 -4.98
C GLU A 175 -9.08 -24.85 -3.62
N LEU A 176 -8.93 -23.52 -3.61
CA LEU A 176 -8.88 -22.72 -2.39
C LEU A 176 -10.19 -22.84 -1.57
N GLU A 177 -11.34 -22.81 -2.22
CA GLU A 177 -12.67 -22.97 -1.58
C GLU A 177 -12.87 -24.36 -0.99
N LEU A 178 -12.31 -25.40 -1.62
CA LEU A 178 -12.30 -26.78 -1.13
C LEU A 178 -11.27 -27.04 -0.02
N GLY A 179 -10.45 -26.05 0.33
CA GLY A 179 -9.48 -26.15 1.40
C GLY A 179 -8.08 -26.58 0.98
N SER A 180 -7.75 -26.54 -0.31
CA SER A 180 -6.41 -26.83 -0.80
C SER A 180 -5.59 -25.54 -0.87
N PRO A 181 -4.34 -25.51 -0.32
CA PRO A 181 -3.46 -24.36 -0.47
C PRO A 181 -2.97 -24.23 -1.91
N LEU A 182 -2.63 -23.02 -2.32
CA LEU A 182 -2.19 -22.69 -3.68
C LEU A 182 -0.89 -21.89 -3.65
N GLU A 183 0.07 -22.29 -4.49
CA GLU A 183 1.27 -21.49 -4.74
C GLU A 183 0.99 -20.45 -5.84
N VAL A 184 1.09 -19.16 -5.47
CA VAL A 184 0.87 -18.04 -6.39
C VAL A 184 2.08 -17.11 -6.34
N ASP A 185 2.80 -16.97 -7.43
CA ASP A 185 4.00 -16.10 -7.55
C ASP A 185 5.03 -16.34 -6.41
N GLY A 186 5.22 -17.61 -6.00
CA GLY A 186 6.16 -17.97 -4.92
C GLY A 186 5.63 -17.77 -3.51
N TYR A 187 4.35 -17.44 -3.35
CA TYR A 187 3.67 -17.34 -2.05
C TYR A 187 2.66 -18.46 -1.90
N ARG A 188 2.69 -19.15 -0.77
CA ARG A 188 1.72 -20.19 -0.45
C ARG A 188 0.48 -19.55 0.18
N TRP A 189 -0.58 -19.49 -0.61
CA TRP A 189 -1.89 -19.01 -0.15
C TRP A 189 -2.60 -20.11 0.61
N ASP A 190 -2.80 -19.90 1.91
CA ASP A 190 -3.65 -20.75 2.72
C ASP A 190 -5.12 -20.47 2.42
N PRO A 191 -6.00 -21.48 2.41
CA PRO A 191 -7.45 -21.30 2.23
C PRO A 191 -8.10 -20.35 3.24
N SER A 192 -7.52 -20.20 4.44
CA SER A 192 -8.00 -19.23 5.43
C SER A 192 -7.80 -17.80 4.99
N LEU A 193 -6.64 -17.50 4.36
CA LEU A 193 -6.36 -16.17 3.77
C LEU A 193 -7.41 -15.83 2.70
N TRP A 194 -7.74 -16.79 1.84
CA TRP A 194 -8.77 -16.62 0.81
C TRP A 194 -10.14 -16.32 1.44
N ARG A 195 -10.55 -17.09 2.44
CA ARG A 195 -11.83 -16.88 3.13
C ARG A 195 -11.91 -15.54 3.83
N GLN A 196 -10.88 -15.14 4.58
CA GLN A 196 -10.81 -13.84 5.26
C GLN A 196 -10.87 -12.66 4.31
N SER A 197 -10.40 -12.83 3.08
CA SER A 197 -10.32 -11.75 2.09
C SER A 197 -11.66 -11.15 1.69
N PHE A 198 -12.77 -11.90 1.82
CA PHE A 198 -14.12 -11.43 1.47
C PHE A 198 -14.61 -10.36 2.45
N ASP A 199 -14.35 -10.57 3.75
CA ASP A 199 -14.80 -9.68 4.82
C ASP A 199 -13.81 -8.54 5.11
N PHE A 200 -12.60 -8.63 4.56
CA PHE A 200 -11.59 -7.60 4.72
C PHE A 200 -11.76 -6.51 3.65
N ALA A 201 -12.71 -5.61 3.90
CA ALA A 201 -13.12 -4.57 2.97
C ALA A 201 -12.68 -3.17 3.40
N LEU A 202 -12.59 -2.28 2.42
CA LEU A 202 -12.48 -0.85 2.68
C LEU A 202 -13.80 -0.34 3.26
N PRO A 203 -13.79 0.45 4.36
CA PRO A 203 -15.01 1.03 4.93
C PRO A 203 -15.80 1.86 3.91
N GLU A 204 -17.12 1.67 3.87
CA GLU A 204 -17.99 2.37 2.92
C GLU A 204 -17.90 3.88 3.02
N SER A 205 -17.70 4.43 4.23
CA SER A 205 -17.51 5.86 4.46
C SER A 205 -16.30 6.46 3.73
N LEU A 206 -15.34 5.63 3.32
CA LEU A 206 -14.17 6.04 2.55
C LEU A 206 -14.34 5.83 1.04
N MET A 207 -15.40 5.14 0.63
CA MET A 207 -15.73 4.87 -0.78
C MET A 207 -16.79 5.82 -1.32
N SER A 208 -17.66 6.37 -0.46
CA SER A 208 -18.58 7.45 -0.80
C SER A 208 -17.78 8.70 -1.14
N ASP A 209 -18.33 9.50 -2.04
CA ASP A 209 -17.66 10.66 -2.66
C ASP A 209 -16.79 11.41 -1.64
N ALA A 210 -15.47 11.38 -1.83
CA ALA A 210 -14.48 12.01 -0.95
C ALA A 210 -14.64 13.55 -0.88
N SER A 211 -15.65 14.09 -1.56
CA SER A 211 -16.06 15.50 -1.55
C SER A 211 -17.09 15.85 -0.47
N ASP A 212 -17.66 14.85 0.26
CA ASP A 212 -18.57 15.12 1.36
C ASP A 212 -17.81 15.19 2.72
N PRO A 213 -17.56 16.41 3.26
CA PRO A 213 -16.87 16.57 4.55
C PRO A 213 -17.65 15.97 5.72
N ALA A 214 -18.96 15.73 5.58
CA ALA A 214 -19.78 15.12 6.62
C ALA A 214 -19.55 13.61 6.74
N ALA A 215 -19.13 12.96 5.65
CA ALA A 215 -18.86 11.52 5.63
C ALA A 215 -17.50 11.18 6.27
N CYS A 216 -16.47 12.04 6.11
CA CYS A 216 -15.17 11.88 6.73
C CYS A 216 -14.56 13.25 7.08
N PRO A 217 -14.49 13.63 8.38
CA PRO A 217 -13.96 14.93 8.79
C PRO A 217 -12.46 15.09 8.54
N ARG A 218 -11.73 14.00 8.35
CA ARG A 218 -10.31 13.99 8.00
C ARG A 218 -10.12 13.82 6.48
N PRO A 219 -9.13 14.53 5.86
CA PRO A 219 -8.96 14.52 4.43
C PRO A 219 -8.61 13.14 3.86
N VAL A 220 -9.34 12.76 2.80
CA VAL A 220 -9.12 11.52 2.04
C VAL A 220 -8.93 11.87 0.56
N LYS A 221 -7.94 11.27 -0.09
CA LYS A 221 -7.73 11.37 -1.55
C LYS A 221 -7.62 9.98 -2.17
N ILE A 222 -8.44 9.73 -3.17
CA ILE A 222 -8.40 8.49 -3.97
C ILE A 222 -7.91 8.84 -5.37
N VAL A 223 -6.87 8.12 -5.82
CA VAL A 223 -6.34 8.21 -7.18
C VAL A 223 -6.56 6.87 -7.86
N LYS A 224 -7.35 6.84 -8.91
CA LYS A 224 -7.54 5.66 -9.76
C LYS A 224 -6.43 5.64 -10.82
N LEU A 225 -5.63 4.60 -10.81
CA LEU A 225 -4.64 4.33 -11.86
C LEU A 225 -5.36 3.51 -12.94
N THR A 226 -5.83 4.19 -13.98
CA THR A 226 -6.53 3.54 -15.09
C THR A 226 -5.59 3.36 -16.27
N ARG A 227 -5.83 2.29 -17.05
CA ARG A 227 -5.06 1.99 -18.27
C ARG A 227 -5.18 3.07 -19.36
N ASP A 228 -6.26 3.82 -19.33
CA ASP A 228 -6.57 4.81 -20.38
C ASP A 228 -5.73 6.10 -20.26
N ALA A 229 -4.97 6.26 -19.18
CA ALA A 229 -4.13 7.44 -18.97
C ALA A 229 -2.76 7.36 -19.67
N SER A 230 -2.38 6.20 -20.23
CA SER A 230 -1.11 6.02 -20.96
C SER A 230 -1.31 6.04 -22.47
N PRO A 231 -0.60 6.92 -23.20
CA PRO A 231 -0.62 6.92 -24.67
C PRO A 231 -0.04 5.65 -25.31
N LEU A 232 0.57 4.76 -24.50
CA LEU A 232 1.31 3.58 -24.97
C LEU A 232 0.48 2.29 -25.00
N THR A 233 -0.75 2.27 -24.50
CA THR A 233 -1.57 1.06 -24.40
C THR A 233 -2.39 0.77 -25.67
N LYS A 234 -1.84 0.89 -26.85
CA LYS A 234 -2.47 0.42 -28.11
C LYS A 234 -2.29 -1.08 -28.36
N GLY A 235 -2.22 -1.92 -27.32
CA GLY A 235 -1.92 -3.33 -27.53
C GLY A 235 -2.52 -4.34 -26.55
N GLY A 236 -3.36 -3.95 -25.63
CA GLY A 236 -4.19 -4.90 -24.85
C GLY A 236 -3.48 -5.75 -23.77
N ILE A 237 -2.17 -5.74 -23.68
CA ILE A 237 -1.40 -6.33 -22.58
C ILE A 237 -0.85 -5.19 -21.76
N VAL A 238 -1.27 -5.10 -20.48
CA VAL A 238 -0.61 -4.19 -19.53
C VAL A 238 0.81 -4.68 -19.35
N GLY A 239 1.72 -4.05 -20.04
CA GLY A 239 3.14 -4.29 -19.83
C GLY A 239 3.53 -3.85 -18.41
N TYR A 240 4.50 -4.53 -17.85
CA TYR A 240 5.22 -4.13 -16.63
C TYR A 240 5.71 -2.69 -16.66
N ASP A 241 5.76 -2.07 -17.83
CA ASP A 241 6.24 -0.71 -18.07
C ASP A 241 5.28 0.37 -17.56
N ASP A 242 3.96 0.11 -17.55
CA ASP A 242 2.96 1.09 -17.11
C ASP A 242 2.99 1.38 -15.61
N LEU A 243 3.55 0.46 -14.82
CA LEU A 243 3.77 0.63 -13.38
C LEU A 243 5.17 1.17 -13.05
N LYS A 244 6.05 1.36 -14.03
CA LYS A 244 7.43 1.79 -13.80
C LYS A 244 7.58 3.28 -13.58
N ASP A 245 6.64 4.09 -14.02
CA ASP A 245 6.73 5.54 -13.93
C ASP A 245 5.49 6.17 -13.31
N PHE A 246 5.56 6.41 -12.00
CA PHE A 246 4.56 7.16 -11.25
C PHE A 246 4.92 8.65 -11.13
N THR A 247 5.93 9.15 -11.85
CA THR A 247 6.43 10.53 -11.67
C THR A 247 5.37 11.59 -11.93
N TRP A 248 4.41 11.33 -12.81
CA TRP A 248 3.28 12.21 -13.08
C TRP A 248 2.32 12.37 -11.88
N LEU A 249 2.37 11.42 -10.91
CA LEU A 249 1.59 11.47 -9.66
C LEU A 249 2.29 12.28 -8.57
N TYR A 250 3.60 12.48 -8.68
CA TYR A 250 4.40 12.98 -7.57
C TYR A 250 3.95 14.37 -7.13
N GLU A 251 3.94 15.33 -8.03
CA GLU A 251 3.62 16.71 -7.68
C GLU A 251 2.18 16.88 -7.17
N PRO A 252 1.11 16.38 -7.86
CA PRO A 252 -0.26 16.55 -7.38
C PRO A 252 -0.54 15.86 -6.03
N ASN A 253 0.19 14.79 -5.70
CA ASN A 253 0.00 14.09 -4.44
C ASN A 253 0.87 14.70 -3.33
N ARG A 254 2.07 15.19 -3.63
CA ARG A 254 2.86 16.00 -2.71
C ARG A 254 2.11 17.26 -2.29
N GLU A 255 1.56 18.02 -3.23
CA GLU A 255 0.75 19.21 -2.94
C GLU A 255 -0.43 18.89 -2.01
N TRP A 256 -1.10 17.78 -2.25
CA TRP A 256 -2.17 17.33 -1.38
C TRP A 256 -1.66 17.03 0.05
N VAL A 257 -0.54 16.32 0.21
CA VAL A 257 0.08 16.06 1.51
C VAL A 257 0.42 17.36 2.22
N LEU A 258 0.98 18.36 1.52
CA LEU A 258 1.30 19.67 2.09
C LEU A 258 0.05 20.44 2.52
N ASN A 259 -1.04 20.35 1.77
CA ASN A 259 -2.31 20.95 2.12
C ASN A 259 -2.90 20.34 3.40
N VAL A 260 -2.84 19.01 3.56
CA VAL A 260 -3.23 18.33 4.80
C VAL A 260 -2.38 18.84 5.96
N ALA A 261 -1.06 18.89 5.79
CA ALA A 261 -0.14 19.37 6.82
C ALA A 261 -0.43 20.83 7.26
N ALA A 262 -0.75 21.70 6.31
CA ALA A 262 -1.06 23.09 6.58
C ALA A 262 -2.38 23.27 7.37
N HIS A 263 -3.37 22.40 7.15
CA HIS A 263 -4.65 22.43 7.87
C HIS A 263 -4.51 21.91 9.30
N SER A 264 -3.86 20.78 9.49
CA SER A 264 -3.63 20.19 10.82
C SER A 264 -2.84 21.14 11.75
N ASN A 265 -1.86 21.87 11.22
CA ASN A 265 -1.10 22.84 11.99
C ASN A 265 -1.92 24.08 12.43
N LYS A 266 -2.97 24.46 11.68
CA LYS A 266 -3.87 25.57 12.05
C LYS A 266 -4.79 25.19 13.20
N GLU A 267 -5.29 23.95 13.23
CA GLU A 267 -6.15 23.47 14.32
C GLU A 267 -5.39 23.42 15.66
N VAL A 268 -4.12 22.96 15.63
CA VAL A 268 -3.25 22.94 16.83
C VAL A 268 -2.90 24.35 17.33
N ALA A 269 -2.82 25.35 16.45
CA ALA A 269 -2.50 26.72 16.83
C ALA A 269 -3.71 27.48 17.45
N HIS A 270 -4.92 26.95 17.30
CA HIS A 270 -6.17 27.56 17.83
C HIS A 270 -6.78 26.78 19.02
N ALA A 271 -6.20 25.65 19.42
CA ALA A 271 -6.56 24.86 20.59
C ALA A 271 -5.62 25.17 21.77
#